data_6a9408fd053bae885efb46e805e83e08
#
_entry.id   6a9408fd053bae885efb46e805e83e08
#
_cell.length_a   1.000
_cell.length_b   1.000
_cell.length_c   1.000
_cell.angle_alpha   90.00
_cell.angle_beta   90.00
_cell.angle_gamma   90.00
#
_symmetry.space_group_name_H-M   'P 1'
#
loop_
_entity.id
_entity.type
_entity.pdbx_description
1 polymer ?
#
loop_
_entity_poly.entity_id
_entity_poly.type
_entity_poly.pdbx_seq_one_letter_code
_entity_poly.pdbx_strand_id
1 'polypeptide(L)'
;LSTRLFGAGATAQRDPLARRVERLNEAISYLMETLAVAGPERLTVADGRWLGLLRTLVTGRFEPIPLPQTFEPVANLVAGSSVRFEGDRFLVPGASTEDMRFGAVFSLKAYPASTAPGIFDHFDLDFDSVVTHSFTPIEQFEALARIRRTVRQMGAADDAAASLRGQLIDAADDLASGRISFGLHHASIAVFARDEEELDEAAAQVRASGQRAGCVLVREDIGARSTWFAQHPGNQGYRARAAMVSSRNFAHFTALHAAPGGLDADRTPWGEAVTILPTVSSSAYRFNFHLGGKAGERTVGHTLVLGQTGSGKTLGTAFLIAQARRTGCRVIVFDKDRGLEMPVRAMGGAYSAVRLGEATGFNPFAAETDDRGRAWLADWLAAMLSREGPLTAIQSQALTQAVAANAETDPGLRTLASFRRQFRSVDDDGALHDRMGDWDQD
;
A
#
# COMPACT_ATOMS: atom_id res chain seq x y z
N LEU A 1 -43.40 -55.84 25.90
CA LEU A 1 -44.29 -55.52 24.76
C LEU A 1 -44.80 -54.09 24.90
N SER A 2 -43.89 -53.08 24.68
CA SER A 2 -44.28 -51.69 24.33
C SER A 2 -43.09 -50.78 24.08
N THR A 3 -42.14 -51.21 23.27
CA THR A 3 -40.98 -50.41 22.95
C THR A 3 -40.71 -50.38 21.44
N ARG A 4 -41.72 -50.04 20.66
CA ARG A 4 -41.52 -49.73 19.21
C ARG A 4 -42.71 -48.95 18.67
N LEU A 5 -42.82 -47.67 18.96
CA LEU A 5 -43.71 -46.78 18.20
C LEU A 5 -43.40 -45.29 18.47
N PHE A 6 -42.16 -44.87 18.52
CA PHE A 6 -41.75 -43.47 18.33
C PHE A 6 -40.39 -43.46 17.65
N GLY A 7 -40.36 -43.94 16.46
CA GLY A 7 -39.27 -43.78 15.56
C GLY A 7 -39.66 -42.81 14.44
N ALA A 8 -38.80 -41.91 14.13
CA ALA A 8 -38.76 -41.01 12.98
C ALA A 8 -39.70 -39.78 13.05
N GLY A 9 -39.14 -38.65 13.42
CA GLY A 9 -39.79 -37.36 13.27
C GLY A 9 -39.21 -36.22 14.13
N ALA A 10 -38.18 -36.46 14.92
CA ALA A 10 -37.45 -35.35 15.51
C ALA A 10 -36.53 -34.77 14.41
N THR A 11 -37.06 -33.89 13.57
CA THR A 11 -36.24 -32.86 12.92
C THR A 11 -35.53 -32.14 14.05
N ALA A 12 -34.25 -32.47 14.24
CA ALA A 12 -33.41 -31.83 15.23
C ALA A 12 -33.53 -30.31 15.01
N GLN A 13 -34.26 -29.66 15.94
CA GLN A 13 -34.39 -28.24 15.96
C GLN A 13 -32.95 -27.74 16.16
N ARG A 14 -32.25 -27.35 15.06
CA ARG A 14 -30.87 -26.83 15.12
C ARG A 14 -30.85 -25.75 16.17
N ASP A 15 -29.92 -25.86 17.13
CA ASP A 15 -29.70 -24.89 18.20
C ASP A 15 -29.75 -23.45 17.61
N PRO A 16 -30.59 -22.55 18.15
CA PRO A 16 -30.64 -21.15 17.68
C PRO A 16 -29.31 -20.46 17.65
N LEU A 17 -28.38 -20.83 18.55
CA LEU A 17 -27.04 -20.33 18.59
C LEU A 17 -26.21 -20.83 17.38
N ALA A 18 -26.30 -22.12 17.08
CA ALA A 18 -25.63 -22.71 15.93
C ALA A 18 -26.03 -22.04 14.60
N ARG A 19 -27.34 -21.75 14.42
CA ARG A 19 -27.79 -21.00 13.24
C ARG A 19 -27.28 -19.57 13.16
N ARG A 20 -27.12 -18.90 14.30
CA ARG A 20 -26.56 -17.54 14.34
C ARG A 20 -25.08 -17.57 13.98
N VAL A 21 -24.34 -18.54 14.47
CA VAL A 21 -22.91 -18.72 14.14
C VAL A 21 -22.73 -19.06 12.66
N GLU A 22 -23.59 -19.92 12.10
CA GLU A 22 -23.57 -20.26 10.67
C GLU A 22 -23.79 -19.01 9.81
N ARG A 23 -24.83 -18.22 10.09
CA ARG A 23 -25.09 -16.94 9.38
C ARG A 23 -23.95 -15.93 9.52
N LEU A 24 -23.34 -15.85 10.71
CA LEU A 24 -22.19 -14.97 10.93
C LEU A 24 -21.01 -15.43 10.08
N ASN A 25 -20.71 -16.71 10.03
CA ASN A 25 -19.63 -17.25 9.21
C ASN A 25 -19.88 -17.03 7.71
N GLU A 26 -21.12 -17.21 7.25
CA GLU A 26 -21.50 -16.89 5.86
C GLU A 26 -21.27 -15.40 5.54
N ALA A 27 -21.69 -14.49 6.44
CA ALA A 27 -21.50 -13.07 6.26
C ALA A 27 -20.00 -12.69 6.26
N ILE A 28 -19.18 -13.29 7.13
CA ILE A 28 -17.74 -13.10 7.17
C ILE A 28 -17.11 -13.58 5.86
N SER A 29 -17.48 -14.78 5.38
CA SER A 29 -16.94 -15.33 4.13
C SER A 29 -17.28 -14.42 2.95
N TYR A 30 -18.52 -13.92 2.87
CA TYR A 30 -18.93 -12.97 1.85
C TYR A 30 -18.12 -11.66 1.90
N LEU A 31 -17.89 -11.11 3.10
CA LEU A 31 -17.07 -9.90 3.27
C LEU A 31 -15.62 -10.14 2.89
N MET A 32 -15.04 -11.26 3.29
CA MET A 32 -13.67 -11.64 2.94
C MET A 32 -13.48 -11.75 1.42
N GLU A 33 -14.44 -12.34 0.73
CA GLU A 33 -14.42 -12.46 -0.73
C GLU A 33 -14.61 -11.09 -1.41
N THR A 34 -15.58 -10.30 -0.95
CA THR A 34 -15.88 -8.96 -1.50
C THR A 34 -14.69 -8.00 -1.34
N LEU A 35 -13.99 -8.07 -0.22
CA LEU A 35 -12.87 -7.20 0.11
C LEU A 35 -11.50 -7.82 -0.25
N ALA A 36 -11.45 -8.92 -1.00
CA ALA A 36 -10.22 -9.65 -1.30
C ALA A 36 -9.09 -8.76 -1.86
N VAL A 37 -9.45 -7.76 -2.67
CA VAL A 37 -8.49 -6.78 -3.23
C VAL A 37 -7.79 -5.96 -2.14
N ALA A 38 -8.48 -5.72 -1.01
CA ALA A 38 -7.93 -4.98 0.13
C ALA A 38 -7.14 -5.86 1.12
N GLY A 39 -6.99 -7.17 0.84
CA GLY A 39 -6.28 -8.10 1.69
C GLY A 39 -6.89 -8.28 3.09
N PRO A 40 -8.22 -8.54 3.21
CA PRO A 40 -8.87 -8.66 4.51
C PRO A 40 -8.30 -9.83 5.32
N GLU A 41 -8.17 -9.65 6.61
CA GLU A 41 -7.73 -10.70 7.52
C GLU A 41 -8.77 -10.91 8.63
N ARG A 42 -9.14 -12.17 8.87
CA ARG A 42 -10.03 -12.53 9.96
C ARG A 42 -9.24 -12.62 11.27
N LEU A 43 -9.53 -11.75 12.21
CA LEU A 43 -9.01 -11.87 13.57
C LEU A 43 -9.76 -12.98 14.32
N THR A 44 -9.04 -13.80 15.07
CA THR A 44 -9.61 -14.89 15.85
C THR A 44 -9.41 -14.66 17.34
N VAL A 45 -10.19 -15.38 18.14
CA VAL A 45 -10.02 -15.37 19.60
C VAL A 45 -8.86 -16.28 20.00
N ALA A 46 -8.59 -17.31 19.20
CA ALA A 46 -7.56 -18.31 19.50
C ALA A 46 -6.13 -17.73 19.49
N ASP A 47 -5.85 -16.78 18.58
CA ASP A 47 -4.56 -16.10 18.50
C ASP A 47 -4.47 -14.84 19.38
N GLY A 48 -5.53 -14.54 20.12
CA GLY A 48 -5.63 -13.37 21.01
C GLY A 48 -5.82 -12.03 20.31
N ARG A 49 -5.84 -12.00 18.97
CA ARG A 49 -5.87 -10.74 18.19
C ARG A 49 -7.24 -10.06 18.25
N TRP A 50 -8.32 -10.83 18.29
CA TRP A 50 -9.66 -10.28 18.46
C TRP A 50 -9.81 -9.53 19.81
N LEU A 51 -9.35 -10.12 20.91
CA LEU A 51 -9.37 -9.48 22.22
C LEU A 51 -8.41 -8.30 22.27
N GLY A 52 -7.25 -8.41 21.64
CA GLY A 52 -6.30 -7.32 21.46
C GLY A 52 -6.90 -6.11 20.75
N LEU A 53 -7.65 -6.33 19.66
CA LEU A 53 -8.38 -5.25 18.98
C LEU A 53 -9.38 -4.56 19.92
N LEU A 54 -10.17 -5.32 20.68
CA LEU A 54 -11.11 -4.72 21.64
C LEU A 54 -10.39 -3.92 22.74
N ARG A 55 -9.22 -4.37 23.22
CA ARG A 55 -8.40 -3.62 24.17
C ARG A 55 -7.82 -2.35 23.55
N THR A 56 -7.48 -2.35 22.27
CA THR A 56 -7.00 -1.16 21.56
C THR A 56 -8.01 -0.01 21.63
N LEU A 57 -9.30 -0.31 21.60
CA LEU A 57 -10.36 0.70 21.77
C LEU A 57 -10.34 1.37 23.15
N VAL A 58 -9.72 0.73 24.15
CA VAL A 58 -9.59 1.25 25.52
C VAL A 58 -8.26 1.96 25.72
N THR A 59 -7.17 1.41 25.22
CA THR A 59 -5.80 1.83 25.56
C THR A 59 -5.08 2.59 24.45
N GLY A 60 -5.59 2.53 23.21
CA GLY A 60 -4.93 3.05 22.03
C GLY A 60 -3.77 2.18 21.51
N ARG A 61 -3.44 1.07 22.20
CA ARG A 61 -2.32 0.17 21.83
C ARG A 61 -2.82 -1.23 21.53
N PHE A 62 -2.32 -1.80 20.45
CA PHE A 62 -2.64 -3.18 20.07
C PHE A 62 -1.68 -4.16 20.74
N GLU A 63 -2.25 -5.02 21.59
CA GLU A 63 -1.54 -6.13 22.23
C GLU A 63 -2.43 -7.37 22.17
N PRO A 64 -1.99 -8.48 21.54
CA PRO A 64 -2.75 -9.73 21.56
C PRO A 64 -2.98 -10.23 22.99
N ILE A 65 -4.21 -10.63 23.30
CA ILE A 65 -4.57 -11.15 24.61
C ILE A 65 -4.87 -12.64 24.44
N PRO A 66 -4.00 -13.53 24.90
CA PRO A 66 -4.27 -14.96 24.84
C PRO A 66 -5.47 -15.32 25.70
N LEU A 67 -6.26 -16.29 25.24
CA LEU A 67 -7.39 -16.81 26.00
C LEU A 67 -6.88 -17.43 27.31
N PRO A 68 -7.48 -17.07 28.47
CA PRO A 68 -7.17 -17.73 29.72
C PRO A 68 -7.65 -19.18 29.68
N GLN A 69 -7.01 -20.04 30.44
CA GLN A 69 -7.42 -21.46 30.59
C GLN A 69 -8.70 -21.62 31.41
N THR A 70 -9.06 -20.58 32.18
CA THR A 70 -10.26 -20.53 33.01
C THR A 70 -11.33 -19.67 32.33
N PHE A 71 -12.60 -19.93 32.62
CA PHE A 71 -13.69 -19.10 32.14
C PHE A 71 -13.60 -17.68 32.75
N GLU A 72 -13.41 -16.69 31.88
CA GLU A 72 -13.42 -15.27 32.25
C GLU A 72 -14.38 -14.50 31.33
N PRO A 73 -15.19 -13.59 31.86
CA PRO A 73 -15.99 -12.70 31.04
C PRO A 73 -15.09 -11.83 30.12
N VAL A 74 -15.46 -11.66 28.86
CA VAL A 74 -14.72 -10.85 27.89
C VAL A 74 -14.47 -9.43 28.40
N ALA A 75 -15.40 -8.85 29.13
CA ALA A 75 -15.26 -7.54 29.73
C ALA A 75 -14.03 -7.44 30.67
N ASN A 76 -13.76 -8.50 31.44
CA ASN A 76 -12.58 -8.52 32.35
C ASN A 76 -11.27 -8.63 31.57
N LEU A 77 -11.28 -9.34 30.46
CA LEU A 77 -10.10 -9.51 29.60
C LEU A 77 -9.75 -8.23 28.84
N VAL A 78 -10.75 -7.49 28.40
CA VAL A 78 -10.60 -6.30 27.55
C VAL A 78 -10.37 -5.04 28.38
N ALA A 79 -11.07 -4.89 29.51
CA ALA A 79 -11.07 -3.64 30.26
C ALA A 79 -9.67 -3.23 30.77
N GLY A 80 -8.87 -4.17 31.28
CA GLY A 80 -7.48 -3.94 31.73
C GLY A 80 -7.27 -2.81 32.75
N SER A 81 -7.98 -1.68 32.58
CA SER A 81 -7.96 -0.51 33.44
C SER A 81 -9.29 0.25 33.40
N SER A 82 -9.56 1.06 34.42
CA SER A 82 -10.71 1.95 34.43
C SER A 82 -10.41 3.24 33.68
N VAL A 83 -11.29 3.64 32.76
CA VAL A 83 -11.19 4.93 32.06
C VAL A 83 -11.88 6.01 32.90
N ARG A 84 -11.19 7.11 33.17
CA ARG A 84 -11.73 8.28 33.91
C ARG A 84 -11.98 9.39 32.92
N PHE A 85 -13.15 10.02 32.98
CA PHE A 85 -13.53 11.16 32.14
C PHE A 85 -13.49 12.45 32.97
N GLU A 86 -12.75 13.45 32.49
CA GLU A 86 -12.52 14.73 33.13
C GLU A 86 -12.72 15.86 32.09
N GLY A 87 -13.99 16.34 31.99
CA GLY A 87 -14.32 17.35 30.98
C GLY A 87 -14.13 16.81 29.57
N ASP A 88 -13.29 17.47 28.78
CA ASP A 88 -13.02 17.17 27.38
C ASP A 88 -11.89 16.17 27.15
N ARG A 89 -11.41 15.53 28.23
CA ARG A 89 -10.36 14.50 28.20
C ARG A 89 -10.76 13.26 28.98
N PHE A 90 -10.04 12.18 28.71
CA PHE A 90 -10.11 10.96 29.51
C PHE A 90 -8.71 10.49 29.88
N LEU A 91 -8.63 9.72 30.96
CA LEU A 91 -7.41 9.14 31.47
C LEU A 91 -7.54 7.62 31.50
N VAL A 92 -6.53 6.93 30.98
CA VAL A 92 -6.39 5.48 31.07
C VAL A 92 -5.21 5.19 31.99
N PRO A 93 -5.44 4.76 33.25
CA PRO A 93 -4.37 4.44 34.18
C PRO A 93 -3.56 3.26 33.64
N GLY A 94 -2.24 3.36 33.74
CA GLY A 94 -1.32 2.25 33.49
C GLY A 94 -0.89 1.53 34.77
N ALA A 95 0.07 0.62 34.65
CA ALA A 95 0.68 -0.07 35.80
C ALA A 95 1.55 0.88 36.65
N SER A 96 2.07 1.94 36.02
CA SER A 96 2.83 3.02 36.67
C SER A 96 2.30 4.37 36.18
N THR A 97 2.79 5.45 36.80
CA THR A 97 2.49 6.82 36.35
C THR A 97 3.03 7.12 34.95
N GLU A 98 4.13 6.47 34.56
CA GLU A 98 4.72 6.60 33.24
C GLU A 98 3.89 5.88 32.14
N ASP A 99 3.09 4.87 32.54
CA ASP A 99 2.21 4.15 31.65
C ASP A 99 0.83 4.77 31.52
N MET A 100 0.56 5.84 32.26
CA MET A 100 -0.72 6.56 32.19
C MET A 100 -0.88 7.20 30.80
N ARG A 101 -2.10 7.10 30.25
CA ARG A 101 -2.42 7.72 28.95
C ARG A 101 -3.50 8.78 29.12
N PHE A 102 -3.25 9.91 28.50
CA PHE A 102 -4.23 10.98 28.31
C PHE A 102 -4.93 10.77 26.99
N GLY A 103 -6.20 11.11 26.90
CA GLY A 103 -6.90 10.98 25.63
C GLY A 103 -8.01 12.00 25.49
N ALA A 104 -8.42 12.23 24.26
CA ALA A 104 -9.59 13.01 23.91
C ALA A 104 -10.37 12.27 22.81
N VAL A 105 -11.69 12.46 22.81
CA VAL A 105 -12.55 11.88 21.79
C VAL A 105 -13.24 12.99 21.00
N PHE A 106 -13.23 12.84 19.69
CA PHE A 106 -13.87 13.76 18.76
C PHE A 106 -15.02 13.06 18.06
N SER A 107 -16.08 13.80 17.78
CA SER A 107 -17.16 13.32 16.92
C SER A 107 -17.34 14.21 15.70
N LEU A 108 -17.82 13.62 14.61
CA LEU A 108 -18.15 14.33 13.38
C LEU A 108 -19.47 15.11 13.58
N LYS A 109 -19.38 16.46 13.57
CA LYS A 109 -20.53 17.37 13.75
C LYS A 109 -21.12 17.80 12.41
N ALA A 110 -20.25 18.13 11.43
CA ALA A 110 -20.70 18.53 10.11
C ALA A 110 -19.92 17.77 9.04
N TYR A 111 -20.64 17.32 8.06
CA TYR A 111 -20.13 16.57 6.93
C TYR A 111 -19.62 17.50 5.83
N PRO A 112 -18.68 17.06 4.99
CA PRO A 112 -18.22 17.85 3.85
C PRO A 112 -19.34 18.01 2.83
N ALA A 113 -19.29 19.10 2.06
CA ALA A 113 -20.28 19.37 1.01
C ALA A 113 -20.29 18.30 -0.11
N SER A 114 -19.14 17.65 -0.35
CA SER A 114 -18.99 16.54 -1.29
C SER A 114 -18.05 15.51 -0.71
N THR A 115 -18.17 14.26 -1.14
CA THR A 115 -17.30 13.18 -0.71
C THR A 115 -16.63 12.51 -1.91
N ALA A 116 -15.40 12.05 -1.71
CA ALA A 116 -14.65 11.23 -2.65
C ALA A 116 -13.95 10.10 -1.87
N PRO A 117 -13.62 8.98 -2.52
CA PRO A 117 -12.79 7.94 -1.91
C PRO A 117 -11.50 8.53 -1.36
N GLY A 118 -11.10 8.12 -0.14
CA GLY A 118 -9.91 8.61 0.52
C GLY A 118 -10.05 9.94 1.26
N ILE A 119 -11.26 10.51 1.38
CA ILE A 119 -11.46 11.78 2.10
C ILE A 119 -11.04 11.70 3.58
N PHE A 120 -11.06 10.50 4.16
CA PHE A 120 -10.63 10.24 5.54
C PHE A 120 -9.16 9.80 5.66
N ASP A 121 -8.41 9.69 4.57
CA ASP A 121 -6.96 9.41 4.62
C ASP A 121 -6.18 10.52 5.35
N HIS A 122 -6.76 11.72 5.45
CA HIS A 122 -6.22 12.81 6.27
C HIS A 122 -6.20 12.53 7.77
N PHE A 123 -6.89 11.47 8.22
CA PHE A 123 -6.90 11.02 9.62
C PHE A 123 -5.92 9.90 9.92
N ASP A 124 -4.98 9.64 9.01
CA ASP A 124 -3.76 8.89 9.31
C ASP A 124 -2.84 9.85 10.12
N LEU A 125 -2.95 9.74 11.45
CA LEU A 125 -2.35 10.67 12.39
C LEU A 125 -1.01 10.14 12.89
N ASP A 126 -0.08 11.04 13.25
CA ASP A 126 1.22 10.68 13.84
C ASP A 126 1.12 10.25 15.31
N PHE A 127 -0.07 10.18 15.85
CA PHE A 127 -0.37 9.82 17.25
C PHE A 127 -1.15 8.51 17.32
N ASP A 128 -1.05 7.81 18.45
CA ASP A 128 -1.91 6.65 18.72
C ASP A 128 -3.38 7.09 18.63
N SER A 129 -4.11 6.55 17.70
CA SER A 129 -5.50 6.94 17.44
C SER A 129 -6.39 5.77 17.04
N VAL A 130 -7.67 5.91 17.32
CA VAL A 130 -8.71 4.99 16.89
C VAL A 130 -9.79 5.77 16.15
N VAL A 131 -9.88 5.56 14.84
CA VAL A 131 -10.93 6.12 14.00
C VAL A 131 -12.03 5.08 13.86
N THR A 132 -13.25 5.41 14.28
CA THR A 132 -14.38 4.49 14.25
C THR A 132 -15.51 5.05 13.40
N HIS A 133 -15.95 4.26 12.45
CA HIS A 133 -17.15 4.51 11.67
C HIS A 133 -18.21 3.47 11.98
N SER A 134 -19.43 3.90 12.28
CA SER A 134 -20.58 3.02 12.40
C SER A 134 -21.64 3.43 11.39
N PHE A 135 -22.23 2.43 10.72
CA PHE A 135 -23.31 2.64 9.76
C PHE A 135 -24.42 1.64 10.04
N THR A 136 -25.63 2.15 10.31
CA THR A 136 -26.81 1.32 10.50
C THR A 136 -27.77 1.57 9.35
N PRO A 137 -27.99 0.59 8.46
CA PRO A 137 -28.94 0.72 7.37
C PRO A 137 -30.33 1.12 7.88
N ILE A 138 -31.01 1.97 7.12
CA ILE A 138 -32.40 2.37 7.35
C ILE A 138 -33.26 1.73 6.26
N GLU A 139 -34.46 1.31 6.60
CA GLU A 139 -35.41 0.78 5.64
C GLU A 139 -35.66 1.79 4.51
N GLN A 140 -35.75 1.30 3.27
CA GLN A 140 -35.89 2.13 2.06
C GLN A 140 -37.09 3.11 2.18
N PHE A 141 -38.23 2.61 2.65
CA PHE A 141 -39.42 3.41 2.83
C PHE A 141 -39.23 4.56 3.83
N GLU A 142 -38.56 4.28 4.94
CA GLU A 142 -38.25 5.30 5.97
C GLU A 142 -37.30 6.35 5.44
N ALA A 143 -36.25 5.95 4.75
CA ALA A 143 -35.27 6.85 4.15
C ALA A 143 -35.91 7.76 3.09
N LEU A 144 -36.74 7.21 2.20
CA LEU A 144 -37.52 8.00 1.23
C LEU A 144 -38.48 8.99 1.91
N ALA A 145 -39.13 8.59 2.98
CA ALA A 145 -40.03 9.48 3.72
C ALA A 145 -39.27 10.66 4.33
N ARG A 146 -38.08 10.43 4.90
CA ARG A 146 -37.19 11.47 5.45
C ARG A 146 -36.71 12.43 4.37
N ILE A 147 -36.21 11.94 3.23
CA ILE A 147 -35.75 12.77 2.10
C ILE A 147 -36.91 13.63 1.59
N ARG A 148 -38.06 13.06 1.33
CA ARG A 148 -39.27 13.79 0.85
C ARG A 148 -39.71 14.88 1.84
N ARG A 149 -39.60 14.61 3.14
CA ARG A 149 -39.90 15.61 4.17
C ARG A 149 -38.92 16.80 4.09
N THR A 150 -37.60 16.53 3.98
CA THR A 150 -36.59 17.57 3.85
C THR A 150 -36.77 18.39 2.58
N VAL A 151 -37.03 17.76 1.44
CA VAL A 151 -37.29 18.45 0.15
C VAL A 151 -38.51 19.38 0.27
N ARG A 152 -39.58 18.93 0.95
CA ARG A 152 -40.78 19.79 1.16
C ARG A 152 -40.46 20.96 2.09
N GLN A 153 -39.69 20.77 3.17
CA GLN A 153 -39.27 21.81 4.07
C GLN A 153 -38.45 22.89 3.39
N MET A 154 -37.47 22.47 2.54
CA MET A 154 -36.69 23.41 1.72
C MET A 154 -37.55 24.19 0.73
N GLY A 155 -38.55 23.56 0.11
CA GLY A 155 -39.48 24.23 -0.80
C GLY A 155 -40.40 25.25 -0.08
N ALA A 156 -40.80 24.97 1.14
CA ALA A 156 -41.66 25.85 1.94
C ALA A 156 -40.91 27.05 2.56
N ALA A 157 -39.59 26.92 2.75
CA ALA A 157 -38.73 27.98 3.29
C ALA A 157 -38.19 28.92 2.21
N ASP A 158 -38.57 28.75 0.92
CA ASP A 158 -38.04 29.49 -0.22
C ASP A 158 -36.49 29.49 -0.25
N ASP A 159 -35.92 28.30 0.09
CA ASP A 159 -34.49 28.15 0.25
C ASP A 159 -33.79 28.31 -1.11
N ALA A 160 -32.88 29.26 -1.17
CA ALA A 160 -32.10 29.59 -2.38
C ALA A 160 -31.18 28.45 -2.84
N ALA A 161 -31.03 27.35 -2.06
CA ALA A 161 -30.20 26.21 -2.36
C ALA A 161 -30.86 25.21 -3.36
N ALA A 162 -31.27 25.69 -4.53
CA ALA A 162 -31.88 24.86 -5.58
C ALA A 162 -31.02 23.64 -5.96
N SER A 163 -29.69 23.79 -5.92
CA SER A 163 -28.76 22.69 -6.21
C SER A 163 -28.81 21.58 -5.15
N LEU A 164 -28.91 21.91 -3.87
CA LEU A 164 -29.03 20.90 -2.79
C LEU A 164 -30.37 20.16 -2.87
N ARG A 165 -31.43 20.89 -3.22
CA ARG A 165 -32.76 20.26 -3.45
C ARG A 165 -32.72 19.29 -4.62
N GLY A 166 -32.05 19.66 -5.73
CA GLY A 166 -31.81 18.77 -6.88
C GLY A 166 -31.09 17.48 -6.45
N GLN A 167 -29.97 17.61 -5.73
CA GLN A 167 -29.21 16.47 -5.22
C GLN A 167 -30.03 15.54 -4.34
N LEU A 168 -30.94 16.07 -3.50
CA LEU A 168 -31.84 15.25 -2.68
C LEU A 168 -32.88 14.48 -3.53
N ILE A 169 -33.35 15.09 -4.62
CA ILE A 169 -34.27 14.43 -5.57
C ILE A 169 -33.54 13.29 -6.28
N ASP A 170 -32.33 13.54 -6.78
CA ASP A 170 -31.50 12.53 -7.44
C ASP A 170 -31.17 11.36 -6.48
N ALA A 171 -30.85 11.69 -5.22
CA ALA A 171 -30.59 10.69 -4.19
C ALA A 171 -31.85 9.85 -3.85
N ALA A 172 -33.04 10.46 -3.92
CA ALA A 172 -34.29 9.70 -3.75
C ALA A 172 -34.55 8.73 -4.92
N ASP A 173 -34.20 9.13 -6.16
CA ASP A 173 -34.29 8.27 -7.34
C ASP A 173 -33.27 7.12 -7.28
N ASP A 174 -32.02 7.42 -6.91
CA ASP A 174 -30.97 6.42 -6.67
C ASP A 174 -31.39 5.38 -5.61
N LEU A 175 -32.03 5.84 -4.53
CA LEU A 175 -32.55 4.97 -3.49
C LEU A 175 -33.74 4.11 -3.98
N ALA A 176 -34.68 4.74 -4.68
CA ALA A 176 -35.87 4.04 -5.19
C ALA A 176 -35.52 2.97 -6.22
N SER A 177 -34.50 3.20 -7.03
CA SER A 177 -33.97 2.24 -8.02
C SER A 177 -32.99 1.20 -7.43
N GLY A 178 -32.70 1.26 -6.13
CA GLY A 178 -31.78 0.33 -5.45
C GLY A 178 -30.29 0.54 -5.78
N ARG A 179 -29.91 1.65 -6.40
CA ARG A 179 -28.50 1.97 -6.69
C ARG A 179 -27.70 2.32 -5.44
N ILE A 180 -28.35 2.89 -4.42
CA ILE A 180 -27.79 3.18 -3.11
C ILE A 180 -28.77 2.77 -2.01
N SER A 181 -28.24 2.65 -0.78
CA SER A 181 -29.04 2.59 0.44
C SER A 181 -28.67 3.80 1.33
N PHE A 182 -29.50 4.08 2.33
CA PHE A 182 -29.21 5.07 3.36
C PHE A 182 -29.07 4.43 4.73
N GLY A 183 -28.29 5.06 5.59
CA GLY A 183 -28.12 4.61 6.96
C GLY A 183 -27.74 5.73 7.89
N LEU A 184 -27.84 5.46 9.18
CA LEU A 184 -27.35 6.35 10.23
C LEU A 184 -25.87 6.10 10.42
N HIS A 185 -25.06 7.09 10.06
CA HIS A 185 -23.61 7.10 10.22
C HIS A 185 -23.23 7.91 11.46
N HIS A 186 -22.24 7.43 12.18
CA HIS A 186 -21.56 8.15 13.26
C HIS A 186 -20.05 7.88 13.10
N ALA A 187 -19.25 8.92 13.21
CA ALA A 187 -17.80 8.81 13.23
C ALA A 187 -17.25 9.43 14.50
N SER A 188 -16.31 8.74 15.12
CA SER A 188 -15.53 9.22 16.26
C SER A 188 -14.05 8.95 16.06
N ILE A 189 -13.22 9.83 16.62
CA ILE A 189 -11.77 9.72 16.63
C ILE A 189 -11.35 9.84 18.09
N ALA A 190 -10.76 8.77 18.65
CA ALA A 190 -10.11 8.80 19.95
C ALA A 190 -8.59 8.94 19.71
N VAL A 191 -7.96 9.91 20.34
CA VAL A 191 -6.51 10.08 20.34
C VAL A 191 -5.97 9.80 21.74
N PHE A 192 -4.74 9.25 21.79
CA PHE A 192 -4.07 8.89 23.02
C PHE A 192 -2.67 9.50 23.04
N ALA A 193 -2.29 10.08 24.16
CA ALA A 193 -1.05 10.78 24.36
C ALA A 193 -0.39 10.35 25.69
N ARG A 194 0.88 10.65 25.86
CA ARG A 194 1.64 10.37 27.08
C ARG A 194 1.43 11.43 28.15
N ASP A 195 1.16 12.67 27.72
CA ASP A 195 0.94 13.82 28.57
C ASP A 195 -0.08 14.80 27.95
N GLU A 196 -0.34 15.90 28.62
CA GLU A 196 -1.31 16.91 28.18
C GLU A 196 -0.81 17.72 27.00
N GLU A 197 0.49 17.99 26.88
CA GLU A 197 1.09 18.73 25.78
C GLU A 197 0.95 17.95 24.46
N GLU A 198 1.33 16.68 24.48
CA GLU A 198 1.14 15.76 23.34
C GLU A 198 -0.35 15.61 22.97
N LEU A 199 -1.24 15.60 23.98
CA LEU A 199 -2.68 15.54 23.72
C LEU A 199 -3.20 16.79 22.99
N ASP A 200 -2.71 17.97 23.33
CA ASP A 200 -3.11 19.22 22.68
C ASP A 200 -2.56 19.29 21.25
N GLU A 201 -1.37 18.79 21.00
CA GLU A 201 -0.81 18.63 19.64
C GLU A 201 -1.65 17.66 18.81
N ALA A 202 -1.97 16.49 19.34
CA ALA A 202 -2.84 15.52 18.69
C ALA A 202 -4.22 16.11 18.37
N ALA A 203 -4.80 16.85 19.32
CA ALA A 203 -6.08 17.54 19.13
C ALA A 203 -6.02 18.62 18.04
N ALA A 204 -4.91 19.34 17.92
CA ALA A 204 -4.69 20.30 16.84
C ALA A 204 -4.59 19.60 15.48
N GLN A 205 -3.88 18.48 15.41
CA GLN A 205 -3.75 17.69 14.20
C GLN A 205 -5.11 17.11 13.75
N VAL A 206 -5.92 16.58 14.66
CA VAL A 206 -7.29 16.11 14.35
C VAL A 206 -8.14 17.23 13.75
N ARG A 207 -8.10 18.45 14.33
CA ARG A 207 -8.83 19.59 13.80
C ARG A 207 -8.35 20.00 12.41
N ALA A 208 -7.04 20.04 12.20
CA ALA A 208 -6.45 20.37 10.89
C ALA A 208 -6.83 19.32 9.83
N SER A 209 -6.81 18.04 10.20
CA SER A 209 -7.24 16.93 9.32
C SER A 209 -8.73 17.05 8.96
N GLY A 210 -9.58 17.40 9.93
CA GLY A 210 -10.98 17.68 9.68
C GLY A 210 -11.19 18.82 8.69
N GLN A 211 -10.45 19.91 8.83
CA GLN A 211 -10.52 21.06 7.91
C GLN A 211 -10.10 20.65 6.49
N ARG A 212 -9.02 19.88 6.34
CA ARG A 212 -8.58 19.36 5.03
C ARG A 212 -9.62 18.46 4.39
N ALA A 213 -10.31 17.63 5.19
CA ALA A 213 -11.40 16.77 4.74
C ALA A 213 -12.72 17.52 4.53
N GLY A 214 -12.78 18.84 4.80
CA GLY A 214 -14.01 19.63 4.76
C GLY A 214 -15.03 19.27 5.85
N CYS A 215 -14.58 18.62 6.93
CA CYS A 215 -15.41 18.17 8.05
C CYS A 215 -15.28 19.12 9.25
N VAL A 216 -16.34 19.18 10.06
CA VAL A 216 -16.26 19.82 11.39
C VAL A 216 -16.28 18.74 12.45
N LEU A 217 -15.17 18.63 13.17
CA LEU A 217 -15.01 17.73 14.33
C LEU A 217 -15.15 18.53 15.62
N VAL A 218 -15.80 17.95 16.60
CA VAL A 218 -15.97 18.52 17.94
C VAL A 218 -15.20 17.63 18.92
N ARG A 219 -14.27 18.23 19.69
CA ARG A 219 -13.74 17.59 20.89
C ARG A 219 -14.89 17.54 21.91
N GLU A 220 -15.25 16.34 22.29
CA GLU A 220 -16.40 16.11 23.16
C GLU A 220 -16.01 16.34 24.63
N ASP A 221 -16.91 16.99 25.35
CA ASP A 221 -16.86 17.22 26.79
C ASP A 221 -17.98 16.42 27.50
N ILE A 222 -19.18 16.98 27.56
CA ILE A 222 -20.36 16.31 28.13
C ILE A 222 -20.64 14.98 27.39
N GLY A 223 -20.43 14.97 26.08
CA GLY A 223 -20.57 13.79 25.21
C GLY A 223 -19.40 12.81 25.23
N ALA A 224 -18.29 13.14 25.90
CA ALA A 224 -17.04 12.38 25.79
C ALA A 224 -17.22 10.90 26.16
N ARG A 225 -17.87 10.62 27.30
CA ARG A 225 -18.15 9.25 27.74
C ARG A 225 -19.04 8.50 26.75
N SER A 226 -20.09 9.12 26.25
CA SER A 226 -21.00 8.52 25.30
C SER A 226 -20.28 8.19 23.97
N THR A 227 -19.57 9.16 23.42
CA THR A 227 -18.82 9.01 22.17
C THR A 227 -17.72 7.96 22.29
N TRP A 228 -17.04 7.90 23.44
CA TRP A 228 -16.03 6.88 23.70
C TRP A 228 -16.65 5.47 23.73
N PHE A 229 -17.81 5.28 24.38
CA PHE A 229 -18.49 3.99 24.35
C PHE A 229 -19.06 3.62 22.97
N ALA A 230 -19.41 4.60 22.15
CA ALA A 230 -19.94 4.39 20.80
C ALA A 230 -18.94 3.72 19.84
N GLN A 231 -17.64 3.81 20.12
CA GLN A 231 -16.61 3.14 19.31
C GLN A 231 -16.59 1.60 19.48
N HIS A 232 -17.16 1.08 20.56
CA HIS A 232 -17.21 -0.36 20.80
C HIS A 232 -18.30 -1.04 19.97
N PRO A 233 -18.01 -2.21 19.36
CA PRO A 233 -18.99 -2.95 18.57
C PRO A 233 -20.27 -3.25 19.36
N GLY A 234 -21.41 -3.00 18.74
CA GLY A 234 -22.72 -3.23 19.36
C GLY A 234 -23.28 -2.07 20.20
N ASN A 235 -22.49 -1.06 20.53
CA ASN A 235 -22.88 0.07 21.39
C ASN A 235 -23.59 1.21 20.63
N GLN A 236 -24.47 0.89 19.70
CA GLN A 236 -25.13 1.87 18.85
C GLN A 236 -25.95 2.92 19.61
N GLY A 237 -26.47 2.60 20.81
CA GLY A 237 -27.21 3.51 21.66
C GLY A 237 -26.41 4.71 22.21
N TYR A 238 -25.08 4.61 22.16
CA TYR A 238 -24.17 5.66 22.64
C TYR A 238 -23.77 6.70 21.57
N ARG A 239 -24.22 6.52 20.31
CA ARG A 239 -23.89 7.46 19.22
C ARG A 239 -24.51 8.82 19.42
N ALA A 240 -23.70 9.82 19.77
CA ALA A 240 -24.18 11.16 20.11
C ALA A 240 -24.66 11.98 18.89
N ARG A 241 -24.03 11.79 17.72
CA ARG A 241 -24.21 12.61 16.51
C ARG A 241 -24.42 11.75 15.27
N ALA A 242 -25.43 10.87 15.30
CA ALA A 242 -25.75 10.07 14.14
C ALA A 242 -26.43 10.93 13.05
N ALA A 243 -25.96 10.85 11.82
CA ALA A 243 -26.54 11.53 10.67
C ALA A 243 -26.89 10.55 9.55
N MET A 244 -27.93 10.86 8.80
CA MET A 244 -28.33 10.03 7.66
C MET A 244 -27.43 10.34 6.46
N VAL A 245 -26.70 9.34 5.98
CA VAL A 245 -25.85 9.40 4.78
C VAL A 245 -26.14 8.24 3.84
N SER A 246 -25.77 8.39 2.55
CA SER A 246 -25.90 7.30 1.59
C SER A 246 -24.78 6.26 1.79
N SER A 247 -25.02 5.02 1.35
CA SER A 247 -24.01 3.97 1.33
C SER A 247 -22.77 4.36 0.49
N ARG A 248 -22.97 5.15 -0.56
CA ARG A 248 -21.87 5.73 -1.36
C ARG A 248 -20.99 6.68 -0.54
N ASN A 249 -21.60 7.62 0.18
CA ASN A 249 -20.86 8.53 1.06
C ASN A 249 -20.15 7.76 2.17
N PHE A 250 -20.81 6.76 2.76
CA PHE A 250 -20.17 5.90 3.77
C PHE A 250 -18.95 5.17 3.22
N ALA A 251 -19.03 4.61 2.00
CA ALA A 251 -17.89 3.98 1.36
C ALA A 251 -16.72 4.95 1.12
N HIS A 252 -17.02 6.23 0.83
CA HIS A 252 -15.97 7.26 0.70
C HIS A 252 -15.32 7.63 2.04
N PHE A 253 -16.01 7.48 3.16
CA PHE A 253 -15.44 7.70 4.50
C PHE A 253 -14.62 6.52 4.99
N THR A 254 -14.87 5.32 4.47
CA THR A 254 -14.14 4.13 4.87
C THR A 254 -12.76 4.16 4.21
N ALA A 255 -11.75 4.53 4.98
CA ALA A 255 -10.36 4.43 4.54
C ALA A 255 -9.95 2.95 4.51
N LEU A 256 -10.10 2.31 3.33
CA LEU A 256 -9.52 0.99 3.08
C LEU A 256 -8.07 1.12 2.58
N HIS A 257 -7.54 2.33 2.57
CA HIS A 257 -6.17 2.63 2.25
C HIS A 257 -5.32 2.43 3.50
N ALA A 258 -4.49 1.40 3.49
CA ALA A 258 -3.43 1.26 4.46
C ALA A 258 -2.11 1.66 3.80
N ALA A 259 -1.25 2.36 4.51
CA ALA A 259 0.12 2.54 4.07
C ALA A 259 0.76 1.14 3.93
N PRO A 260 1.24 0.76 2.73
CA PRO A 260 1.78 -0.58 2.53
C PRO A 260 3.00 -0.77 3.42
N GLY A 261 3.05 -1.86 4.19
CA GLY A 261 4.20 -2.20 5.04
C GLY A 261 5.41 -2.76 4.27
N GLY A 262 5.28 -2.97 2.95
CA GLY A 262 6.27 -3.67 2.14
C GLY A 262 6.23 -5.20 2.33
N LEU A 263 7.27 -5.89 1.89
CA LEU A 263 7.35 -7.36 1.95
C LEU A 263 8.02 -7.82 3.24
N ASP A 264 7.48 -8.88 3.84
CA ASP A 264 8.12 -9.58 4.94
C ASP A 264 9.36 -10.38 4.45
N ALA A 265 10.26 -10.71 5.37
CA ALA A 265 11.55 -11.33 5.06
C ALA A 265 11.43 -12.67 4.28
N ASP A 266 10.39 -13.45 4.58
CA ASP A 266 10.09 -14.72 3.93
C ASP A 266 9.47 -14.60 2.54
N ARG A 267 9.07 -13.37 2.15
CA ARG A 267 8.44 -13.03 0.88
C ARG A 267 9.33 -12.20 -0.04
N THR A 268 10.62 -12.15 0.22
CA THR A 268 11.60 -11.43 -0.60
C THR A 268 12.76 -12.35 -1.00
N PRO A 269 13.26 -12.30 -2.26
CA PRO A 269 14.43 -13.08 -2.65
C PRO A 269 15.72 -12.65 -1.94
N TRP A 270 15.72 -11.50 -1.28
CA TRP A 270 16.86 -10.97 -0.52
C TRP A 270 16.96 -11.52 0.91
N GLY A 271 15.90 -12.20 1.41
CA GLY A 271 15.84 -12.71 2.79
C GLY A 271 15.59 -11.64 3.85
N GLU A 272 15.66 -10.36 3.48
CA GLU A 272 15.36 -9.20 4.32
C GLU A 272 14.94 -8.00 3.44
N ALA A 273 14.43 -6.95 4.01
CA ALA A 273 14.20 -5.70 3.28
C ALA A 273 15.52 -5.08 2.84
N VAL A 274 15.61 -4.61 1.59
CA VAL A 274 16.77 -3.88 1.10
C VAL A 274 17.00 -2.64 1.95
N THR A 275 15.94 -1.93 2.29
CA THR A 275 15.96 -0.82 3.25
C THR A 275 14.56 -0.56 3.81
N ILE A 276 14.47 0.26 4.85
CA ILE A 276 13.22 0.75 5.41
C ILE A 276 13.09 2.22 5.04
N LEU A 277 11.97 2.59 4.45
CA LEU A 277 11.65 3.96 4.05
C LEU A 277 10.43 4.44 4.85
N PRO A 278 10.33 5.73 5.18
CA PRO A 278 9.12 6.27 5.76
C PRO A 278 8.01 6.37 4.70
N THR A 279 6.79 6.09 5.10
CA THR A 279 5.60 6.37 4.29
C THR A 279 5.13 7.81 4.52
N VAL A 280 4.09 8.24 3.80
CA VAL A 280 3.46 9.55 4.03
C VAL A 280 2.76 9.65 5.39
N SER A 281 2.46 8.51 6.03
CA SER A 281 1.90 8.40 7.37
C SER A 281 2.96 8.12 8.45
N SER A 282 4.23 8.38 8.15
CA SER A 282 5.38 8.14 9.05
C SER A 282 5.54 6.67 9.50
N SER A 283 4.81 5.74 8.88
CA SER A 283 4.98 4.31 9.11
C SER A 283 6.17 3.74 8.33
N ALA A 284 6.65 2.57 8.74
CA ALA A 284 7.79 1.92 8.12
C ALA A 284 7.39 1.12 6.87
N TYR A 285 8.01 1.40 5.72
CA TYR A 285 7.88 0.63 4.49
C TYR A 285 9.13 -0.21 4.23
N ARG A 286 8.98 -1.53 4.22
CA ARG A 286 10.06 -2.48 3.88
C ARG A 286 10.24 -2.53 2.37
N PHE A 287 11.17 -1.72 1.88
CA PHE A 287 11.44 -1.63 0.44
C PHE A 287 12.19 -2.85 -0.08
N ASN A 288 11.76 -3.33 -1.25
CA ASN A 288 12.42 -4.36 -2.05
C ASN A 288 12.34 -4.00 -3.54
N PHE A 289 13.36 -4.43 -4.31
CA PHE A 289 13.34 -4.29 -5.77
C PHE A 289 12.39 -5.30 -6.45
N HIS A 290 11.95 -6.33 -5.75
CA HIS A 290 11.11 -7.41 -6.25
C HIS A 290 9.75 -7.39 -5.55
N LEU A 291 8.67 -7.74 -6.26
CA LEU A 291 7.31 -7.75 -5.71
C LEU A 291 6.95 -9.04 -4.94
N GLY A 292 7.86 -9.98 -4.86
CA GLY A 292 7.66 -11.25 -4.15
C GLY A 292 8.81 -12.21 -4.47
N GLY A 293 8.75 -13.39 -3.88
CA GLY A 293 9.73 -14.44 -4.01
C GLY A 293 10.16 -14.96 -2.64
N LYS A 294 10.85 -16.08 -2.61
CA LYS A 294 11.47 -16.64 -1.40
C LYS A 294 12.96 -16.29 -1.39
N ALA A 295 13.58 -16.31 -0.23
CA ALA A 295 15.01 -16.08 -0.09
C ALA A 295 15.83 -16.96 -1.05
N GLY A 296 16.68 -16.33 -1.87
CA GLY A 296 17.49 -16.99 -2.89
C GLY A 296 16.76 -17.35 -4.20
N GLU A 297 15.46 -17.08 -4.32
CA GLU A 297 14.71 -17.33 -5.55
C GLU A 297 15.08 -16.31 -6.64
N ARG A 298 15.24 -16.77 -7.88
CA ARG A 298 15.48 -15.88 -9.02
C ARG A 298 14.16 -15.31 -9.51
N THR A 299 13.87 -14.09 -9.15
CA THR A 299 12.69 -13.34 -9.61
C THR A 299 13.15 -12.09 -10.37
N VAL A 300 12.25 -11.55 -11.19
CA VAL A 300 12.49 -10.29 -11.93
C VAL A 300 12.05 -9.12 -11.07
N GLY A 301 12.92 -8.11 -10.93
CA GLY A 301 12.62 -6.87 -10.21
C GLY A 301 12.91 -5.66 -11.09
N HIS A 302 11.91 -4.78 -11.27
CA HIS A 302 12.06 -3.51 -11.95
C HIS A 302 11.61 -2.38 -11.03
N THR A 303 12.44 -1.35 -10.93
CA THR A 303 12.14 -0.17 -10.12
C THR A 303 12.23 1.08 -10.98
N LEU A 304 11.17 1.88 -11.00
CA LEU A 304 11.12 3.15 -11.68
C LEU A 304 11.08 4.28 -10.64
N VAL A 305 12.06 5.21 -10.73
CA VAL A 305 12.13 6.38 -9.84
C VAL A 305 11.74 7.62 -10.62
N LEU A 306 10.60 8.22 -10.28
CA LEU A 306 10.07 9.42 -10.91
C LEU A 306 10.10 10.60 -9.94
N GLY A 307 10.32 11.79 -10.47
CA GLY A 307 10.29 13.03 -9.70
C GLY A 307 10.73 14.23 -10.52
N GLN A 308 10.40 15.41 -10.06
CA GLN A 308 10.86 16.66 -10.69
C GLN A 308 12.38 16.84 -10.56
N THR A 309 12.95 17.72 -11.36
CA THR A 309 14.37 18.12 -11.22
C THR A 309 14.58 18.74 -9.83
N GLY A 310 15.63 18.33 -9.13
CA GLY A 310 15.92 18.78 -7.77
C GLY A 310 15.19 18.01 -6.65
N SER A 311 14.30 17.06 -6.96
CA SER A 311 13.55 16.27 -5.95
C SER A 311 14.37 15.18 -5.24
N GLY A 312 15.68 15.08 -5.50
CA GLY A 312 16.55 14.10 -4.85
C GLY A 312 16.60 12.72 -5.51
N LYS A 313 16.10 12.55 -6.75
CA LYS A 313 16.12 11.24 -7.46
C LYS A 313 17.50 10.58 -7.46
N THR A 314 18.54 11.31 -7.83
CA THR A 314 19.92 10.80 -7.89
C THR A 314 20.41 10.37 -6.52
N LEU A 315 20.14 11.16 -5.48
CA LEU A 315 20.50 10.84 -4.11
C LEU A 315 19.73 9.60 -3.62
N GLY A 316 18.42 9.53 -3.88
CA GLY A 316 17.59 8.35 -3.55
C GLY A 316 18.09 7.10 -4.26
N THR A 317 18.45 7.19 -5.55
CA THR A 317 19.03 6.07 -6.30
C THR A 317 20.38 5.63 -5.73
N ALA A 318 21.27 6.58 -5.42
CA ALA A 318 22.55 6.27 -4.77
C ALA A 318 22.37 5.59 -3.42
N PHE A 319 21.41 6.05 -2.62
CA PHE A 319 21.05 5.42 -1.33
C PHE A 319 20.57 3.98 -1.53
N LEU A 320 19.65 3.75 -2.46
CA LEU A 320 19.14 2.40 -2.73
C LEU A 320 20.23 1.45 -3.23
N ILE A 321 21.17 1.94 -4.08
CA ILE A 321 22.35 1.18 -4.52
C ILE A 321 23.23 0.82 -3.31
N ALA A 322 23.48 1.77 -2.43
CA ALA A 322 24.30 1.54 -1.23
C ALA A 322 23.65 0.49 -0.31
N GLN A 323 22.32 0.54 -0.14
CA GLN A 323 21.59 -0.44 0.65
C GLN A 323 21.59 -1.82 -0.02
N ALA A 324 21.40 -1.90 -1.34
CA ALA A 324 21.45 -3.17 -2.07
C ALA A 324 22.81 -3.87 -1.93
N ARG A 325 23.91 -3.11 -1.91
CA ARG A 325 25.27 -3.68 -1.77
C ARG A 325 25.48 -4.46 -0.48
N ARG A 326 24.72 -4.19 0.59
CA ARG A 326 24.77 -4.98 1.83
C ARG A 326 24.50 -6.47 1.59
N THR A 327 23.69 -6.79 0.57
CA THR A 327 23.34 -8.18 0.22
C THR A 327 24.40 -8.88 -0.65
N GLY A 328 25.52 -8.22 -0.96
CA GLY A 328 26.57 -8.76 -1.81
C GLY A 328 26.24 -8.75 -3.31
N CYS A 329 25.20 -8.05 -3.73
CA CYS A 329 24.83 -7.98 -5.14
C CYS A 329 25.85 -7.22 -5.98
N ARG A 330 26.01 -7.60 -7.24
CA ARG A 330 26.77 -6.84 -8.24
C ARG A 330 25.89 -5.74 -8.79
N VAL A 331 26.44 -4.52 -8.88
CA VAL A 331 25.72 -3.35 -9.40
C VAL A 331 26.50 -2.79 -10.60
N ILE A 332 25.79 -2.54 -11.70
CA ILE A 332 26.27 -1.84 -12.89
C ILE A 332 25.42 -0.58 -13.05
N VAL A 333 26.07 0.55 -13.23
CA VAL A 333 25.39 1.85 -13.34
C VAL A 333 25.70 2.46 -14.70
N PHE A 334 24.66 2.84 -15.44
CA PHE A 334 24.75 3.67 -16.63
C PHE A 334 24.29 5.08 -16.25
N ASP A 335 25.24 6.02 -16.23
CA ASP A 335 25.04 7.38 -15.72
C ASP A 335 25.26 8.41 -16.84
N LYS A 336 24.19 9.03 -17.33
CA LYS A 336 24.25 9.99 -18.43
C LYS A 336 24.88 11.32 -18.02
N ASP A 337 24.54 11.82 -16.82
CA ASP A 337 24.84 13.19 -16.41
C ASP A 337 25.91 13.27 -15.30
N ARG A 338 26.63 12.19 -15.06
CA ARG A 338 27.70 12.05 -14.04
C ARG A 338 27.23 12.30 -12.59
N GLY A 339 25.92 12.23 -12.33
CA GLY A 339 25.36 12.45 -11.01
C GLY A 339 25.69 11.35 -10.00
N LEU A 340 26.03 10.15 -10.47
CA LEU A 340 26.37 8.98 -9.66
C LEU A 340 27.89 8.73 -9.57
N GLU A 341 28.75 9.51 -10.20
CA GLU A 341 30.19 9.31 -10.17
C GLU A 341 30.75 9.30 -8.73
N MET A 342 30.42 10.34 -7.97
CA MET A 342 30.87 10.44 -6.56
C MET A 342 30.37 9.29 -5.70
N PRO A 343 29.06 8.96 -5.68
CA PRO A 343 28.55 7.78 -4.95
C PRO A 343 29.23 6.48 -5.35
N VAL A 344 29.40 6.23 -6.65
CA VAL A 344 30.04 4.99 -7.15
C VAL A 344 31.48 4.88 -6.64
N ARG A 345 32.28 5.95 -6.76
CA ARG A 345 33.65 5.97 -6.27
C ARG A 345 33.75 5.86 -4.75
N ALA A 346 32.85 6.54 -4.02
CA ALA A 346 32.78 6.45 -2.55
C ALA A 346 32.47 5.03 -2.06
N MET A 347 31.67 4.27 -2.83
CA MET A 347 31.36 2.86 -2.56
C MET A 347 32.47 1.88 -3.03
N GLY A 348 33.62 2.39 -3.51
CA GLY A 348 34.74 1.57 -4.00
C GLY A 348 34.51 1.00 -5.41
N GLY A 349 33.56 1.54 -6.16
CA GLY A 349 33.30 1.16 -7.55
C GLY A 349 34.26 1.85 -8.54
N ALA A 350 34.48 1.21 -9.70
CA ALA A 350 35.14 1.82 -10.84
C ALA A 350 34.13 2.70 -11.62
N TYR A 351 34.56 3.87 -12.05
CA TYR A 351 33.77 4.75 -12.90
C TYR A 351 34.59 5.14 -14.13
N SER A 352 34.04 4.90 -15.31
CA SER A 352 34.63 5.25 -16.58
C SER A 352 33.70 6.16 -17.37
N ALA A 353 34.20 7.29 -17.85
CA ALA A 353 33.43 8.14 -18.73
C ALA A 353 33.59 7.67 -20.18
N VAL A 354 32.48 7.39 -20.86
CA VAL A 354 32.48 7.08 -22.29
C VAL A 354 32.27 8.38 -23.05
N ARG A 355 33.29 8.79 -23.81
CA ARG A 355 33.23 9.98 -24.64
C ARG A 355 33.50 9.64 -26.09
N LEU A 356 32.84 10.38 -26.97
CA LEU A 356 33.06 10.20 -28.41
C LEU A 356 34.49 10.51 -28.77
N GLY A 357 35.17 9.61 -29.50
CA GLY A 357 36.58 9.79 -29.93
C GLY A 357 37.62 9.51 -28.85
N GLU A 358 37.27 9.12 -27.62
CA GLU A 358 38.20 8.72 -26.56
C GLU A 358 38.21 7.20 -26.39
N ALA A 359 39.40 6.62 -26.24
CA ALA A 359 39.55 5.18 -25.98
C ALA A 359 38.94 4.83 -24.60
N THR A 360 37.98 3.93 -24.57
CA THR A 360 37.30 3.52 -23.35
C THR A 360 38.02 2.41 -22.59
N GLY A 361 38.96 1.71 -23.25
CA GLY A 361 39.57 0.48 -22.76
C GLY A 361 38.63 -0.75 -22.84
N PHE A 362 37.41 -0.62 -23.35
CA PHE A 362 36.49 -1.71 -23.54
C PHE A 362 36.81 -2.42 -24.84
N ASN A 363 37.22 -3.70 -24.75
CA ASN A 363 37.53 -4.54 -25.91
C ASN A 363 36.74 -5.85 -25.83
N PRO A 364 35.54 -5.92 -26.43
CA PRO A 364 34.71 -7.13 -26.39
C PRO A 364 35.33 -8.29 -27.16
N PHE A 365 36.18 -8.03 -28.16
CA PHE A 365 36.88 -9.07 -28.92
C PHE A 365 37.86 -9.88 -28.07
N ALA A 366 38.46 -9.25 -27.05
CA ALA A 366 39.35 -9.93 -26.11
C ALA A 366 38.61 -10.67 -25.00
N ALA A 367 37.45 -10.14 -24.58
CA ALA A 367 36.69 -10.63 -23.44
C ALA A 367 35.72 -11.77 -23.78
N GLU A 368 35.03 -11.67 -24.92
CA GLU A 368 33.88 -12.52 -25.26
C GLU A 368 34.35 -13.70 -26.20
N THR A 369 34.95 -14.70 -25.58
CA THR A 369 35.57 -15.82 -26.34
C THR A 369 34.91 -17.18 -26.11
N ASP A 370 34.11 -17.36 -25.07
CA ASP A 370 33.29 -18.57 -24.84
C ASP A 370 32.05 -18.62 -25.75
N ASP A 371 31.34 -19.74 -25.76
CA ASP A 371 30.19 -19.94 -26.66
C ASP A 371 29.12 -18.87 -26.48
N ARG A 372 28.86 -18.44 -25.25
CA ARG A 372 27.88 -17.41 -24.94
C ARG A 372 28.37 -16.01 -25.35
N GLY A 373 29.62 -15.73 -25.09
CA GLY A 373 30.26 -14.46 -25.46
C GLY A 373 30.34 -14.31 -26.99
N ARG A 374 30.68 -15.39 -27.72
CA ARG A 374 30.67 -15.39 -29.19
C ARG A 374 29.28 -15.10 -29.76
N ALA A 375 28.24 -15.77 -29.24
CA ALA A 375 26.88 -15.54 -29.68
C ALA A 375 26.48 -14.07 -29.43
N TRP A 376 26.75 -13.55 -28.23
CA TRP A 376 26.47 -12.14 -27.88
C TRP A 376 27.27 -11.17 -28.77
N LEU A 377 28.58 -11.44 -29.02
CA LEU A 377 29.41 -10.59 -29.85
C LEU A 377 28.91 -10.54 -31.30
N ALA A 378 28.48 -11.69 -31.84
CA ALA A 378 27.89 -11.73 -33.19
C ALA A 378 26.61 -10.94 -33.28
N ASP A 379 25.67 -11.07 -32.32
CA ASP A 379 24.42 -10.33 -32.26
C ASP A 379 24.66 -8.82 -32.09
N TRP A 380 25.60 -8.45 -31.22
CA TRP A 380 25.95 -7.05 -30.98
C TRP A 380 26.55 -6.39 -32.23
N LEU A 381 27.50 -7.05 -32.90
CA LEU A 381 28.09 -6.57 -34.15
C LEU A 381 27.06 -6.51 -35.26
N ALA A 382 26.18 -7.52 -35.40
CA ALA A 382 25.10 -7.53 -36.36
C ALA A 382 24.17 -6.32 -36.17
N ALA A 383 23.78 -6.02 -34.91
CA ALA A 383 22.96 -4.85 -34.60
C ALA A 383 23.66 -3.52 -34.96
N MET A 384 24.95 -3.41 -34.67
CA MET A 384 25.75 -2.22 -35.03
C MET A 384 25.85 -2.05 -36.56
N LEU A 385 26.19 -3.07 -37.27
CA LEU A 385 26.40 -3.06 -38.72
C LEU A 385 25.10 -2.93 -39.53
N SER A 386 23.96 -3.23 -38.93
CA SER A 386 22.64 -3.10 -39.56
C SER A 386 22.09 -1.66 -39.54
N ARG A 387 22.81 -0.67 -39.00
CA ARG A 387 22.36 0.73 -38.95
C ARG A 387 22.13 1.35 -40.34
N GLU A 388 22.90 0.94 -41.31
CA GLU A 388 22.78 1.38 -42.74
C GLU A 388 21.91 0.48 -43.58
N GLY A 389 21.36 -0.58 -43.00
CA GLY A 389 20.51 -1.55 -43.67
C GLY A 389 20.76 -2.99 -43.17
N PRO A 390 19.82 -3.90 -43.35
CA PRO A 390 19.94 -5.28 -42.88
C PRO A 390 21.15 -5.98 -43.53
N LEU A 391 21.79 -6.86 -42.77
CA LEU A 391 22.86 -7.70 -43.29
C LEU A 391 22.27 -8.78 -44.21
N THR A 392 22.97 -9.05 -45.32
CA THR A 392 22.66 -10.16 -46.19
C THR A 392 23.02 -11.50 -45.53
N ALA A 393 22.53 -12.62 -46.05
CA ALA A 393 22.88 -13.93 -45.54
C ALA A 393 24.39 -14.20 -45.60
N ILE A 394 25.06 -13.76 -46.69
CA ILE A 394 26.53 -13.88 -46.86
C ILE A 394 27.25 -13.07 -45.78
N GLN A 395 26.85 -11.84 -45.52
CA GLN A 395 27.44 -10.99 -44.51
C GLN A 395 27.23 -11.52 -43.10
N SER A 396 26.03 -12.05 -42.80
CA SER A 396 25.71 -12.64 -41.48
C SER A 396 26.54 -13.93 -41.25
N GLN A 397 26.72 -14.73 -42.25
CA GLN A 397 27.55 -15.95 -42.18
C GLN A 397 29.05 -15.56 -41.99
N ALA A 398 29.54 -14.60 -42.77
CA ALA A 398 30.92 -14.12 -42.64
C ALA A 398 31.20 -13.53 -41.24
N LEU A 399 30.24 -12.79 -40.70
CA LEU A 399 30.34 -12.24 -39.35
C LEU A 399 30.42 -13.34 -38.28
N THR A 400 29.58 -14.34 -38.37
CA THR A 400 29.57 -15.47 -37.42
C THR A 400 30.92 -16.27 -37.50
N GLN A 401 31.43 -16.47 -38.69
CA GLN A 401 32.73 -17.15 -38.91
C GLN A 401 33.89 -16.32 -38.38
N ALA A 402 33.88 -15.00 -38.60
CA ALA A 402 34.89 -14.07 -38.08
C ALA A 402 34.92 -14.02 -36.56
N VAL A 403 33.74 -14.02 -35.90
CA VAL A 403 33.63 -14.08 -34.44
C VAL A 403 34.22 -15.40 -33.89
N ALA A 404 33.93 -16.53 -34.55
CA ALA A 404 34.50 -17.80 -34.15
C ALA A 404 36.03 -17.81 -34.32
N ALA A 405 36.53 -17.33 -35.46
CA ALA A 405 37.97 -17.22 -35.73
C ALA A 405 38.71 -16.28 -34.75
N ASN A 406 38.05 -15.16 -34.35
CA ASN A 406 38.61 -14.24 -33.37
C ASN A 406 38.85 -14.94 -32.02
N ALA A 407 37.99 -15.84 -31.60
CA ALA A 407 38.16 -16.57 -30.34
C ALA A 407 39.37 -17.50 -30.36
N GLU A 408 39.78 -18.00 -31.54
CA GLU A 408 40.97 -18.86 -31.75
C GLU A 408 42.24 -18.04 -32.00
N THR A 409 42.13 -16.71 -32.22
CA THR A 409 43.27 -15.84 -32.49
C THR A 409 44.05 -15.55 -31.21
N ASP A 410 45.37 -15.22 -31.35
CA ASP A 410 46.20 -14.75 -30.24
C ASP A 410 45.54 -13.56 -29.52
N PRO A 411 45.46 -13.58 -28.19
CA PRO A 411 44.83 -12.51 -27.42
C PRO A 411 45.34 -11.11 -27.76
N GLY A 412 46.61 -10.94 -28.10
CA GLY A 412 47.21 -9.66 -28.50
C GLY A 412 46.71 -9.12 -29.84
N LEU A 413 46.12 -9.99 -30.67
CA LEU A 413 45.58 -9.61 -31.98
C LEU A 413 44.04 -9.48 -31.99
N ARG A 414 43.39 -9.69 -30.87
CA ARG A 414 41.92 -9.55 -30.74
C ARG A 414 41.50 -8.08 -30.61
N THR A 415 41.67 -7.33 -31.70
CA THR A 415 41.36 -5.92 -31.81
C THR A 415 40.34 -5.68 -32.93
N LEU A 416 39.64 -4.57 -32.89
CA LEU A 416 38.68 -4.19 -33.94
C LEU A 416 39.38 -4.11 -35.31
N ALA A 417 40.55 -3.50 -35.39
CA ALA A 417 41.37 -3.38 -36.61
C ALA A 417 41.72 -4.75 -37.21
N SER A 418 42.16 -5.68 -36.37
CA SER A 418 42.47 -7.07 -36.80
C SER A 418 41.24 -7.80 -37.22
N PHE A 419 40.12 -7.66 -36.50
CA PHE A 419 38.87 -8.25 -36.83
C PHE A 419 38.33 -7.75 -38.16
N ARG A 420 38.32 -6.46 -38.42
CA ARG A 420 37.91 -5.79 -39.64
C ARG A 420 38.59 -6.38 -40.88
N ARG A 421 39.90 -6.70 -40.79
CA ARG A 421 40.67 -7.22 -41.92
C ARG A 421 40.13 -8.54 -42.47
N GLN A 422 39.45 -9.31 -41.65
CA GLN A 422 38.85 -10.60 -42.07
C GLN A 422 37.76 -10.43 -43.12
N PHE A 423 37.14 -9.25 -43.23
CA PHE A 423 36.05 -8.99 -44.16
C PHE A 423 36.52 -8.51 -45.55
N ARG A 424 37.81 -8.32 -45.77
CA ARG A 424 38.33 -7.92 -47.10
C ARG A 424 38.14 -9.01 -48.17
N SER A 425 37.91 -10.25 -47.80
CA SER A 425 37.71 -11.37 -48.72
C SER A 425 36.24 -11.80 -48.83
N VAL A 426 35.32 -11.05 -48.25
CA VAL A 426 33.88 -11.32 -48.34
C VAL A 426 33.38 -10.83 -49.71
N ASP A 427 32.57 -11.65 -50.38
CA ASP A 427 31.98 -11.34 -51.67
C ASP A 427 30.71 -10.45 -51.48
N ASP A 428 30.98 -9.18 -51.13
CA ASP A 428 29.96 -8.16 -50.84
C ASP A 428 30.43 -6.76 -51.29
N ASP A 429 31.36 -6.67 -52.25
CA ASP A 429 31.97 -5.44 -52.76
C ASP A 429 32.67 -4.62 -51.65
N GLY A 430 33.06 -5.28 -50.54
CA GLY A 430 33.72 -4.63 -49.41
C GLY A 430 32.76 -3.91 -48.42
N ALA A 431 31.45 -4.04 -48.61
CA ALA A 431 30.46 -3.32 -47.82
C ALA A 431 30.55 -3.59 -46.32
N LEU A 432 30.80 -4.84 -45.91
CA LEU A 432 30.93 -5.18 -44.47
C LEU A 432 32.23 -4.61 -43.88
N HIS A 433 33.32 -4.64 -44.65
CA HIS A 433 34.58 -4.02 -44.26
C HIS A 433 34.47 -2.53 -44.08
N ASP A 434 33.76 -1.84 -44.96
CA ASP A 434 33.62 -0.38 -44.97
C ASP A 434 32.68 0.06 -43.83
N ARG A 435 31.52 -0.60 -43.62
CA ARG A 435 30.63 -0.35 -42.46
C ARG A 435 31.36 -0.49 -41.12
N MET A 436 32.33 -1.41 -41.03
CA MET A 436 33.11 -1.58 -39.81
C MET A 436 34.17 -0.50 -39.65
N GLY A 437 34.56 0.18 -40.76
CA GLY A 437 35.52 1.29 -40.76
C GLY A 437 35.03 2.50 -39.97
N ASP A 438 33.75 2.73 -39.91
CA ASP A 438 33.18 3.84 -39.11
C ASP A 438 33.46 3.73 -37.62
N TRP A 439 33.83 2.54 -37.15
CA TRP A 439 34.12 2.26 -35.74
C TRP A 439 35.63 2.10 -35.46
N ASP A 440 36.46 2.00 -36.50
CA ASP A 440 37.91 1.80 -36.45
C ASP A 440 38.56 3.13 -36.82
N GLN A 441 38.34 4.13 -35.98
CA GLN A 441 39.08 5.41 -36.10
C GLN A 441 40.28 5.34 -35.15
N ASP A 442 41.49 5.13 -35.76
CA ASP A 442 42.77 5.30 -35.06
C ASP A 442 43.02 6.75 -34.64
#